data_6d44784c8a217528d404424731cfc779
#
_entry.id   6d44784c8a217528d404424731cfc779
#
_cell.length_a   1.000
_cell.length_b   1.000
_cell.length_c   1.000
_cell.angle_alpha   90.00
_cell.angle_beta   90.00
_cell.angle_gamma   90.00
#
_symmetry.space_group_name_H-M   'P 1'
#
loop_
_entity.id
_entity.type
_entity.pdbx_description
1 polymer ?
#
loop_
_entity_poly.entity_id
_entity_poly.type
_entity_poly.pdbx_seq_one_letter_code
_entity_poly.pdbx_strand_id
1 'polypeptide(L)'
;MLALSTNQDCIVLTKNSLLSVFFLLVLRALSAQPTNQPVPAAWCGTHEYSPWLHWYHDHKSELSTLRDLDTAWLYVPVTIHIVGDDNGSGLYPEGETFRILCEMNEQYAPARIRFYFMPGEPFVYHFKSSWYEHNWDGGYEMITTTKIEDRLNCYIVKDPAGNCGYSWIDAIVMGRGCSGPGNSTWAHEAGHHFSLPHPFFGWEGTAWDFAQPAPPSVGGVPVEKMDSSNCFIAGDRFCDTRPDYLSYRWTCTPDKESTVLQTDPNGVTFRSDATLYMGYALDACTGRFTNEQIEAMRANLYTEHLSYLQASSPEPNLQDDFGISYVSPIDSATEQFNNVWLQWAPVPNAEFYLVEVSNSPFFSVVFFSKLVSGTTAVNATKGIPNNRTLYWRVRAFSSWDLCTPTTAQAPAIFRTRNLSSTNELERLAEITLAPNPVNSGAPMVLSINSSESLDLLLTVSDASGRLCHQNRTFIYPGDNRLEIPTYQLEAGFYFVTLQTTQGTLVKRLVITQ
;
A
#
# COMPACT_ATOMS: atom_id res chain seq x y z
N MET A 1 -22.66 -59.80 47.16
CA MET A 1 -22.11 -61.15 47.48
C MET A 1 -21.45 -61.70 46.24
N LEU A 2 -20.14 -62.02 46.38
CA LEU A 2 -19.31 -62.99 45.64
C LEU A 2 -19.20 -62.83 44.12
N ALA A 3 -18.07 -62.98 43.49
CA ALA A 3 -16.66 -63.17 43.91
C ALA A 3 -15.78 -62.95 42.64
N LEU A 4 -14.58 -62.41 42.83
CA LEU A 4 -13.48 -62.35 41.88
C LEU A 4 -13.02 -63.74 41.46
N SER A 5 -12.66 -63.94 40.20
CA SER A 5 -11.75 -64.99 39.79
C SER A 5 -10.77 -64.43 38.74
N THR A 6 -9.55 -64.34 39.16
CA THR A 6 -8.37 -64.05 38.37
C THR A 6 -7.93 -65.31 37.61
N ASN A 7 -7.68 -65.24 36.33
CA ASN A 7 -6.79 -66.14 35.63
C ASN A 7 -5.72 -65.34 34.88
N GLN A 8 -4.49 -65.44 35.38
CA GLN A 8 -3.27 -65.04 34.66
C GLN A 8 -2.83 -66.28 33.82
N ASP A 9 -2.98 -66.14 32.53
CA ASP A 9 -2.34 -67.05 31.59
C ASP A 9 -1.02 -66.39 31.10
N CYS A 10 0.09 -66.98 31.54
CA CYS A 10 1.44 -66.64 31.09
C CYS A 10 1.65 -67.14 29.65
N ILE A 11 1.70 -66.24 28.67
CA ILE A 11 2.07 -66.59 27.30
C ILE A 11 3.62 -66.65 27.23
N VAL A 12 4.12 -67.85 27.05
CA VAL A 12 5.55 -68.08 26.74
C VAL A 12 5.79 -67.80 25.26
N LEU A 13 6.37 -66.65 24.98
CA LEU A 13 6.80 -66.27 23.61
C LEU A 13 8.11 -67.04 23.28
N THR A 14 8.08 -67.91 22.27
CA THR A 14 9.25 -68.53 21.72
C THR A 14 10.09 -67.55 20.91
N LYS A 15 11.43 -67.78 20.84
CA LYS A 15 12.39 -66.90 20.18
C LYS A 15 12.06 -66.58 18.70
N ASN A 16 11.29 -67.39 18.03
CA ASN A 16 10.89 -67.20 16.61
C ASN A 16 9.71 -66.22 16.45
N SER A 17 8.88 -66.03 17.46
CA SER A 17 7.80 -65.05 17.42
C SER A 17 8.27 -63.60 17.58
N LEU A 18 9.39 -63.42 18.30
CA LEU A 18 10.03 -62.09 18.46
C LEU A 18 10.66 -61.58 17.16
N LEU A 19 11.26 -62.50 16.36
CA LEU A 19 11.86 -62.09 15.07
C LEU A 19 10.80 -61.68 14.03
N SER A 20 9.64 -62.34 13.98
CA SER A 20 8.58 -61.99 13.05
C SER A 20 7.87 -60.69 13.39
N VAL A 21 7.72 -60.35 14.69
CA VAL A 21 7.16 -59.06 15.14
C VAL A 21 8.15 -57.92 14.88
N PHE A 22 9.48 -58.18 15.06
CA PHE A 22 10.49 -57.16 14.78
C PHE A 22 10.63 -56.87 13.29
N PHE A 23 10.49 -57.91 12.42
CA PHE A 23 10.55 -57.74 10.96
C PHE A 23 9.31 -57.01 10.43
N LEU A 24 8.13 -57.25 10.98
CA LEU A 24 6.89 -56.49 10.64
C LEU A 24 6.92 -55.03 11.15
N LEU A 25 7.53 -54.75 12.27
CA LEU A 25 7.74 -53.39 12.79
C LEU A 25 8.80 -52.61 11.99
N VAL A 26 9.86 -53.27 11.55
CA VAL A 26 10.89 -52.66 10.72
C VAL A 26 10.40 -52.39 9.29
N LEU A 27 9.55 -53.26 8.70
CA LEU A 27 8.90 -53.02 7.40
C LEU A 27 7.84 -51.92 7.46
N ARG A 28 7.18 -51.69 8.61
CA ARG A 28 6.29 -50.52 8.78
C ARG A 28 7.07 -49.19 9.04
N ALA A 29 8.25 -49.27 9.63
CA ALA A 29 9.12 -48.09 9.82
C ALA A 29 9.79 -47.60 8.52
N LEU A 30 9.93 -48.45 7.50
CA LEU A 30 10.49 -48.10 6.19
C LEU A 30 9.45 -47.56 5.19
N SER A 31 8.13 -47.58 5.55
CA SER A 31 7.08 -47.00 4.71
C SER A 31 6.54 -45.65 5.21
N ALA A 32 7.07 -45.12 6.31
CA ALA A 32 6.77 -43.77 6.76
C ALA A 32 7.84 -42.84 6.19
N GLN A 33 7.70 -42.40 4.97
CA GLN A 33 8.38 -41.21 4.51
C GLN A 33 7.91 -40.01 5.35
N PRO A 34 8.77 -39.20 5.93
CA PRO A 34 8.34 -37.97 6.58
C PRO A 34 7.89 -37.00 5.50
N THR A 35 6.59 -36.92 5.27
CA THR A 35 5.97 -35.80 4.57
C THR A 35 5.87 -34.58 5.50
N ASN A 36 7.00 -34.14 6.02
CA ASN A 36 7.14 -32.85 6.66
C ASN A 36 8.00 -31.95 5.78
N GLN A 37 7.60 -31.74 4.53
CA GLN A 37 7.87 -30.48 3.87
C GLN A 37 6.83 -29.52 4.42
N PRO A 38 7.23 -28.35 4.97
CA PRO A 38 6.26 -27.32 5.28
C PRO A 38 5.50 -27.03 3.98
N VAL A 39 4.18 -27.17 4.02
CA VAL A 39 3.32 -26.69 2.92
C VAL A 39 3.69 -25.21 2.77
N PRO A 40 4.22 -24.79 1.61
CA PRO A 40 4.51 -23.37 1.41
C PRO A 40 3.24 -22.59 1.70
N ALA A 41 3.33 -21.49 2.44
CA ALA A 41 2.20 -20.58 2.61
C ALA A 41 1.63 -20.28 1.23
N ALA A 42 0.34 -20.47 1.03
CA ALA A 42 -0.27 -20.26 -0.27
C ALA A 42 -0.05 -18.82 -0.71
N TRP A 43 0.36 -18.60 -1.94
CA TRP A 43 0.60 -17.25 -2.44
C TRP A 43 -0.73 -16.54 -2.71
N CYS A 44 -1.72 -17.23 -3.28
CA CYS A 44 -3.07 -16.76 -3.51
C CYS A 44 -4.06 -17.63 -2.71
N GLY A 45 -5.06 -17.00 -2.10
CA GLY A 45 -6.11 -17.66 -1.34
C GLY A 45 -7.37 -18.01 -2.16
N THR A 46 -7.40 -17.65 -3.44
CA THR A 46 -8.55 -17.91 -4.32
C THR A 46 -8.42 -19.29 -4.96
N HIS A 47 -9.33 -20.19 -4.66
CA HIS A 47 -9.28 -21.58 -5.17
C HIS A 47 -10.61 -22.05 -5.78
N GLU A 48 -11.61 -21.19 -5.85
CA GLU A 48 -12.93 -21.55 -6.35
C GLU A 48 -13.07 -21.22 -7.83
N TYR A 49 -13.76 -22.10 -8.57
CA TYR A 49 -14.15 -21.85 -9.95
C TYR A 49 -15.45 -21.04 -9.96
N SER A 50 -15.44 -19.86 -10.52
CA SER A 50 -16.61 -18.99 -10.55
C SER A 50 -17.81 -19.63 -11.24
N PRO A 51 -19.01 -19.60 -10.61
CA PRO A 51 -20.25 -20.04 -11.28
C PRO A 51 -20.50 -19.28 -12.60
N TRP A 52 -20.13 -18.00 -12.65
CA TRP A 52 -20.23 -17.19 -13.85
C TRP A 52 -19.37 -17.77 -15.00
N LEU A 53 -18.17 -18.28 -14.72
CA LEU A 53 -17.29 -18.82 -15.75
C LEU A 53 -17.86 -20.10 -16.37
N HIS A 54 -18.62 -20.92 -15.60
CA HIS A 54 -19.39 -22.04 -16.16
C HIS A 54 -20.41 -21.51 -17.17
N TRP A 55 -21.19 -20.52 -16.78
CA TRP A 55 -22.17 -19.88 -17.65
C TRP A 55 -21.51 -19.28 -18.89
N TYR A 56 -20.38 -18.58 -18.74
CA TYR A 56 -19.61 -18.01 -19.84
C TYR A 56 -19.20 -19.03 -20.89
N HIS A 57 -18.65 -20.17 -20.47
CA HIS A 57 -18.24 -21.23 -21.43
C HIS A 57 -19.42 -21.81 -22.19
N ASP A 58 -20.59 -21.94 -21.57
CA ASP A 58 -21.80 -22.45 -22.22
C ASP A 58 -22.40 -21.42 -23.20
N HIS A 59 -22.18 -20.11 -23.02
CA HIS A 59 -22.76 -19.02 -23.81
C HIS A 59 -21.73 -18.23 -24.63
N LYS A 60 -20.46 -18.67 -24.67
CA LYS A 60 -19.37 -17.96 -25.37
C LYS A 60 -19.69 -17.64 -26.82
N SER A 61 -20.40 -18.53 -27.51
CA SER A 61 -20.80 -18.34 -28.92
C SER A 61 -21.83 -17.21 -29.09
N GLU A 62 -22.70 -16.99 -28.11
CA GLU A 62 -23.71 -15.94 -28.15
C GLU A 62 -23.09 -14.57 -27.83
N LEU A 63 -22.11 -14.55 -26.93
CA LEU A 63 -21.36 -13.35 -26.55
C LEU A 63 -20.42 -12.88 -27.67
N SER A 64 -20.12 -13.71 -28.64
CA SER A 64 -19.33 -13.32 -29.82
C SER A 64 -19.99 -12.22 -30.66
N THR A 65 -21.29 -11.99 -30.52
CA THR A 65 -22.02 -10.85 -31.12
C THR A 65 -21.68 -9.53 -30.47
N LEU A 66 -21.11 -9.55 -29.24
CA LEU A 66 -20.61 -8.37 -28.55
C LEU A 66 -19.21 -7.93 -29.05
N ARG A 67 -18.68 -8.56 -30.11
CA ARG A 67 -17.37 -8.25 -30.71
C ARG A 67 -17.21 -6.79 -31.14
N ASP A 68 -18.30 -6.09 -31.47
CA ASP A 68 -18.24 -4.65 -31.78
C ASP A 68 -17.82 -3.79 -30.54
N LEU A 69 -17.90 -4.35 -29.32
CA LEU A 69 -17.44 -3.73 -28.08
C LEU A 69 -15.95 -4.05 -27.78
N ASP A 70 -15.31 -4.86 -28.60
CA ASP A 70 -13.95 -5.39 -28.38
C ASP A 70 -12.84 -4.32 -28.51
N THR A 71 -13.16 -3.17 -29.11
CA THR A 71 -12.21 -2.07 -29.30
C THR A 71 -12.31 -0.95 -28.26
N ALA A 72 -13.38 -0.91 -27.47
CA ALA A 72 -13.60 0.13 -26.48
C ALA A 72 -12.74 -0.08 -25.22
N TRP A 73 -12.25 1.01 -24.64
CA TRP A 73 -11.70 0.99 -23.29
C TRP A 73 -12.81 0.83 -22.26
N LEU A 74 -12.58 -0.05 -21.29
CA LEU A 74 -13.45 -0.25 -20.13
C LEU A 74 -12.79 0.39 -18.90
N TYR A 75 -13.53 1.30 -18.26
CA TYR A 75 -13.03 2.05 -17.13
C TYR A 75 -13.63 1.51 -15.84
N VAL A 76 -12.79 0.99 -14.96
CA VAL A 76 -13.17 0.34 -13.71
C VAL A 76 -12.83 1.26 -12.53
N PRO A 77 -13.84 1.77 -11.80
CA PRO A 77 -13.61 2.58 -10.62
C PRO A 77 -13.05 1.72 -9.47
N VAL A 78 -12.08 2.26 -8.74
CA VAL A 78 -11.41 1.60 -7.62
C VAL A 78 -11.51 2.45 -6.37
N THR A 79 -11.75 1.82 -5.24
CA THR A 79 -11.53 2.39 -3.91
C THR A 79 -10.57 1.51 -3.13
N ILE A 80 -9.55 2.14 -2.53
CA ILE A 80 -8.56 1.45 -1.70
C ILE A 80 -8.97 1.56 -0.23
N HIS A 81 -9.20 0.42 0.40
CA HIS A 81 -9.44 0.30 1.84
C HIS A 81 -8.10 0.04 2.54
N ILE A 82 -7.59 1.02 3.27
CA ILE A 82 -6.33 0.91 4.02
C ILE A 82 -6.67 0.49 5.45
N VAL A 83 -6.25 -0.70 5.84
CA VAL A 83 -6.54 -1.26 7.16
C VAL A 83 -5.31 -1.12 8.06
N GLY A 84 -5.51 -0.59 9.26
CA GLY A 84 -4.55 -0.53 10.34
C GLY A 84 -5.03 -1.27 11.59
N ASP A 85 -4.17 -1.33 12.61
CA ASP A 85 -4.54 -1.88 13.92
C ASP A 85 -5.46 -0.93 14.70
N ASP A 86 -5.96 -1.37 15.86
CA ASP A 86 -6.85 -0.58 16.74
C ASP A 86 -6.22 0.73 17.24
N ASN A 87 -4.90 0.87 17.16
CA ASN A 87 -4.16 2.07 17.55
C ASN A 87 -3.87 3.01 16.37
N GLY A 88 -4.33 2.68 15.17
CA GLY A 88 -4.07 3.42 13.95
C GLY A 88 -2.66 3.23 13.39
N SER A 89 -1.97 2.16 13.81
CA SER A 89 -0.65 1.83 13.29
C SER A 89 -0.75 0.89 12.07
N GLY A 90 0.33 0.82 11.30
CA GLY A 90 0.46 -0.13 10.21
C GLY A 90 -0.28 0.23 8.94
N LEU A 91 -0.81 1.43 8.79
CA LEU A 91 -1.43 1.90 7.55
C LEU A 91 -0.45 1.78 6.37
N TYR A 92 -0.96 1.36 5.23
CA TYR A 92 -0.18 1.33 3.99
C TYR A 92 -0.04 2.75 3.43
N PRO A 93 1.14 3.13 2.89
CA PRO A 93 1.33 4.48 2.34
C PRO A 93 0.45 4.70 1.10
N GLU A 94 -0.40 5.71 1.13
CA GLU A 94 -1.34 6.06 0.04
C GLU A 94 -0.60 6.31 -1.29
N GLY A 95 0.54 6.98 -1.24
CA GLY A 95 1.34 7.29 -2.42
C GLY A 95 1.84 6.06 -3.20
N GLU A 96 1.97 4.92 -2.54
CA GLU A 96 2.36 3.66 -3.18
C GLU A 96 1.21 3.07 -4.01
N THR A 97 -0.04 3.36 -3.65
CA THR A 97 -1.22 2.83 -4.36
C THR A 97 -1.34 3.40 -5.78
N PHE A 98 -0.90 4.65 -6.00
CA PHE A 98 -0.85 5.23 -7.34
C PHE A 98 0.07 4.42 -8.25
N ARG A 99 1.24 4.03 -7.73
CA ARG A 99 2.19 3.22 -8.51
C ARG A 99 1.65 1.82 -8.77
N ILE A 100 1.03 1.19 -7.77
CA ILE A 100 0.39 -0.12 -7.93
C ILE A 100 -0.66 -0.07 -9.04
N LEU A 101 -1.57 0.89 -8.99
CA LEU A 101 -2.61 1.03 -10.02
C LEU A 101 -2.04 1.47 -11.38
N CYS A 102 -0.92 2.22 -11.40
CA CYS A 102 -0.20 2.51 -12.64
C CYS A 102 0.32 1.23 -13.28
N GLU A 103 1.04 0.39 -12.53
CA GLU A 103 1.55 -0.89 -13.01
C GLU A 103 0.40 -1.83 -13.44
N MET A 104 -0.68 -1.86 -12.66
CA MET A 104 -1.88 -2.64 -12.99
C MET A 104 -2.54 -2.14 -14.29
N ASN A 105 -2.58 -0.83 -14.53
CA ASN A 105 -3.06 -0.26 -15.79
C ASN A 105 -2.19 -0.65 -16.99
N GLU A 106 -0.87 -0.73 -16.81
CA GLU A 106 0.05 -1.22 -17.83
C GLU A 106 -0.20 -2.72 -18.13
N GLN A 107 -0.41 -3.52 -17.08
CA GLN A 107 -0.67 -4.97 -17.19
C GLN A 107 -2.01 -5.28 -17.85
N TYR A 108 -3.03 -4.44 -17.65
CA TYR A 108 -4.37 -4.59 -18.21
C TYR A 108 -4.59 -3.82 -19.53
N ALA A 109 -3.59 -3.04 -19.99
CA ALA A 109 -3.68 -2.29 -21.24
C ALA A 109 -3.99 -3.18 -22.47
N PRO A 110 -3.43 -4.41 -22.62
CA PRO A 110 -3.80 -5.32 -23.71
C PRO A 110 -5.28 -5.73 -23.69
N ALA A 111 -5.88 -5.81 -22.49
CA ALA A 111 -7.30 -6.10 -22.33
C ALA A 111 -8.18 -4.86 -22.55
N ARG A 112 -7.58 -3.68 -22.73
CA ARG A 112 -8.27 -2.37 -22.79
C ARG A 112 -9.15 -2.13 -21.55
N ILE A 113 -8.67 -2.53 -20.39
CA ILE A 113 -9.25 -2.24 -19.08
C ILE A 113 -8.35 -1.23 -18.39
N ARG A 114 -8.94 -0.17 -17.86
CA ARG A 114 -8.24 0.88 -17.14
C ARG A 114 -8.90 1.14 -15.80
N PHE A 115 -8.12 1.08 -14.75
CA PHE A 115 -8.53 1.37 -13.39
C PHE A 115 -8.32 2.85 -13.08
N TYR A 116 -9.26 3.44 -12.37
CA TYR A 116 -9.18 4.83 -11.93
C TYR A 116 -9.74 4.95 -10.51
N PHE A 117 -9.28 5.93 -9.75
CA PHE A 117 -9.84 6.18 -8.43
C PHE A 117 -11.26 6.76 -8.55
N MET A 118 -12.17 6.27 -7.73
CA MET A 118 -13.49 6.89 -7.65
C MET A 118 -13.33 8.33 -7.15
N PRO A 119 -13.76 9.34 -7.91
CA PRO A 119 -13.66 10.74 -7.51
C PRO A 119 -14.30 11.02 -6.16
N GLY A 120 -13.58 11.70 -5.27
CA GLY A 120 -14.03 12.06 -3.92
C GLY A 120 -13.83 10.97 -2.86
N GLU A 121 -13.72 9.68 -3.23
CA GLU A 121 -13.57 8.56 -2.30
C GLU A 121 -12.48 7.56 -2.72
N PRO A 122 -11.24 8.02 -3.00
CA PRO A 122 -10.17 7.12 -3.42
C PRO A 122 -9.70 6.18 -2.30
N PHE A 123 -9.79 6.64 -1.04
CA PHE A 123 -9.29 5.93 0.15
C PHE A 123 -10.34 5.87 1.25
N VAL A 124 -10.45 4.70 1.86
CA VAL A 124 -11.24 4.46 3.08
C VAL A 124 -10.32 3.83 4.13
N TYR A 125 -10.36 4.33 5.37
CA TYR A 125 -9.50 3.86 6.44
C TYR A 125 -10.29 3.04 7.45
N HIS A 126 -9.69 1.92 7.88
CA HIS A 126 -10.25 1.05 8.89
C HIS A 126 -9.21 0.80 9.99
N PHE A 127 -9.66 0.83 11.24
CA PHE A 127 -8.82 0.65 12.43
C PHE A 127 -9.34 -0.52 13.24
N LYS A 128 -8.96 -1.75 12.85
CA LYS A 128 -9.41 -2.98 13.50
C LYS A 128 -8.36 -4.08 13.35
N SER A 129 -7.73 -4.46 14.46
CA SER A 129 -6.66 -5.45 14.49
C SER A 129 -7.08 -6.81 13.94
N SER A 130 -8.34 -7.24 14.18
CA SER A 130 -8.88 -8.50 13.65
C SER A 130 -9.16 -8.48 12.14
N TRP A 131 -9.10 -7.31 11.49
CA TRP A 131 -9.11 -7.16 10.03
C TRP A 131 -7.71 -6.95 9.47
N TYR A 132 -6.85 -6.30 10.25
CA TYR A 132 -5.47 -6.01 9.85
C TYR A 132 -4.62 -7.28 9.71
N GLU A 133 -4.76 -8.22 10.64
CA GLU A 133 -4.26 -9.59 10.58
C GLU A 133 -5.45 -10.54 10.78
N HIS A 134 -5.98 -11.13 9.74
CA HIS A 134 -7.23 -11.84 9.82
C HIS A 134 -7.14 -13.30 9.34
N ASN A 135 -8.08 -14.10 9.81
CA ASN A 135 -8.47 -15.37 9.23
C ASN A 135 -9.65 -15.15 8.25
N TRP A 136 -10.15 -16.21 7.64
CA TRP A 136 -11.27 -16.11 6.69
C TRP A 136 -12.54 -15.47 7.26
N ASP A 137 -12.87 -15.71 8.55
CA ASP A 137 -14.03 -15.07 9.19
C ASP A 137 -13.86 -13.56 9.32
N GLY A 138 -12.66 -13.12 9.71
CA GLY A 138 -12.32 -11.69 9.79
C GLY A 138 -12.32 -11.01 8.42
N GLY A 139 -11.84 -11.68 7.39
CA GLY A 139 -11.92 -11.22 6.01
C GLY A 139 -13.36 -11.11 5.50
N TYR A 140 -14.19 -12.12 5.79
CA TYR A 140 -15.62 -12.09 5.45
C TYR A 140 -16.33 -10.92 6.13
N GLU A 141 -16.15 -10.74 7.43
CA GLU A 141 -16.73 -9.62 8.16
C GLU A 141 -16.29 -8.27 7.57
N MET A 142 -15.00 -8.10 7.31
CA MET A 142 -14.43 -6.89 6.74
C MET A 142 -15.10 -6.53 5.42
N ILE A 143 -15.10 -7.45 4.46
CA ILE A 143 -15.64 -7.20 3.12
C ILE A 143 -17.14 -6.93 3.18
N THR A 144 -17.91 -7.79 3.85
CA THR A 144 -19.39 -7.70 3.86
C THR A 144 -19.92 -6.48 4.58
N THR A 145 -19.15 -5.90 5.52
CA THR A 145 -19.56 -4.71 6.27
C THR A 145 -19.09 -3.39 5.67
N THR A 146 -18.07 -3.42 4.79
CA THR A 146 -17.42 -2.18 4.35
C THR A 146 -17.26 -2.03 2.83
N LYS A 147 -17.57 -3.07 2.04
CA LYS A 147 -17.51 -2.92 0.57
C LYS A 147 -18.49 -1.84 0.10
N ILE A 148 -18.09 -1.13 -0.91
CA ILE A 148 -18.88 -0.08 -1.56
C ILE A 148 -19.31 -0.62 -2.92
N GLU A 149 -20.60 -0.51 -3.23
CA GLU A 149 -21.15 -1.02 -4.48
C GLU A 149 -20.64 -0.24 -5.72
N ASP A 150 -20.76 -0.85 -6.88
CA ASP A 150 -20.47 -0.28 -8.20
C ASP A 150 -19.01 0.07 -8.44
N ARG A 151 -18.09 -0.60 -7.75
CA ARG A 151 -16.63 -0.43 -7.88
C ARG A 151 -15.83 -1.62 -7.39
N LEU A 152 -14.61 -1.73 -7.88
CA LEU A 152 -13.63 -2.68 -7.35
C LEU A 152 -13.12 -2.20 -5.99
N ASN A 153 -13.41 -2.96 -4.94
CA ASN A 153 -12.92 -2.72 -3.59
C ASN A 153 -11.59 -3.44 -3.37
N CYS A 154 -10.53 -2.69 -3.07
CA CYS A 154 -9.19 -3.23 -2.86
C CYS A 154 -8.76 -2.99 -1.40
N TYR A 155 -8.66 -4.03 -0.60
CA TYR A 155 -8.23 -3.94 0.79
C TYR A 155 -6.73 -4.19 0.90
N ILE A 156 -6.02 -3.35 1.66
CA ILE A 156 -4.61 -3.55 2.00
C ILE A 156 -4.51 -3.80 3.49
N VAL A 157 -4.09 -5.00 3.85
CA VAL A 157 -3.98 -5.51 5.22
C VAL A 157 -2.53 -5.95 5.52
N LYS A 158 -2.21 -6.31 6.74
CA LYS A 158 -0.90 -6.89 7.07
C LYS A 158 -0.83 -8.35 6.66
N ASP A 159 -1.84 -9.13 7.02
CA ASP A 159 -1.91 -10.56 6.76
C ASP A 159 -3.33 -10.95 6.28
N PRO A 160 -3.51 -11.27 4.99
CA PRO A 160 -4.76 -11.74 4.42
C PRO A 160 -4.90 -13.26 4.58
N ALA A 161 -5.21 -13.74 5.77
CA ALA A 161 -5.42 -15.16 6.10
C ALA A 161 -4.23 -16.06 5.73
N GLY A 162 -2.99 -15.58 5.91
CA GLY A 162 -1.76 -16.31 5.62
C GLY A 162 -1.34 -16.32 4.15
N ASN A 163 -1.99 -15.54 3.27
CA ASN A 163 -1.72 -15.46 1.85
C ASN A 163 -1.04 -14.13 1.47
N CYS A 164 -0.58 -14.00 0.23
CA CYS A 164 -0.20 -12.70 -0.36
C CYS A 164 -1.43 -11.87 -0.74
N GLY A 165 -2.46 -12.52 -1.24
CA GLY A 165 -3.74 -11.92 -1.59
C GLY A 165 -4.81 -12.96 -1.81
N TYR A 166 -6.03 -12.49 -1.99
CA TYR A 166 -7.16 -13.27 -2.46
C TYR A 166 -8.24 -12.37 -3.06
N SER A 167 -9.06 -12.93 -3.93
CA SER A 167 -10.30 -12.33 -4.43
C SER A 167 -11.50 -13.05 -3.86
N TRP A 168 -12.43 -12.32 -3.24
CA TRP A 168 -13.62 -12.89 -2.62
C TRP A 168 -14.73 -11.83 -2.47
N ILE A 169 -15.98 -12.23 -2.69
CA ILE A 169 -17.19 -11.41 -2.45
C ILE A 169 -17.08 -9.99 -3.07
N ASP A 170 -16.75 -9.91 -4.35
CA ASP A 170 -16.59 -8.66 -5.11
C ASP A 170 -15.51 -7.71 -4.56
N ALA A 171 -14.45 -8.26 -3.98
CA ALA A 171 -13.31 -7.51 -3.49
C ALA A 171 -12.00 -8.25 -3.74
N ILE A 172 -10.91 -7.53 -3.77
CA ILE A 172 -9.55 -8.09 -3.64
C ILE A 172 -8.95 -7.66 -2.30
N VAL A 173 -8.25 -8.58 -1.64
CA VAL A 173 -7.56 -8.32 -0.38
C VAL A 173 -6.09 -8.64 -0.54
N MET A 174 -5.23 -7.68 -0.23
CA MET A 174 -3.81 -7.73 -0.51
C MET A 174 -3.00 -7.60 0.78
N GLY A 175 -2.03 -8.46 0.96
CA GLY A 175 -1.01 -8.31 1.98
C GLY A 175 -0.07 -7.16 1.64
N ARG A 176 0.19 -6.27 2.61
CA ARG A 176 1.11 -5.15 2.41
C ARG A 176 2.53 -5.58 1.97
N GLY A 177 2.97 -6.77 2.37
CA GLY A 177 4.25 -7.35 1.98
C GLY A 177 4.30 -7.79 0.51
N CYS A 178 3.15 -7.99 -0.12
CA CYS A 178 2.99 -8.42 -1.51
C CYS A 178 2.46 -7.29 -2.42
N SER A 179 2.46 -6.04 -1.92
CA SER A 179 1.94 -4.86 -2.63
C SER A 179 3.07 -3.91 -3.07
N GLY A 180 4.28 -4.42 -3.27
CA GLY A 180 5.43 -3.63 -3.73
C GLY A 180 5.45 -3.41 -5.24
N PRO A 181 6.38 -2.57 -5.75
CA PRO A 181 6.58 -2.36 -7.18
C PRO A 181 7.10 -3.62 -7.89
N GLY A 182 6.71 -3.79 -9.15
CA GLY A 182 7.09 -4.93 -9.96
C GLY A 182 6.47 -6.25 -9.51
N ASN A 183 5.39 -6.19 -8.72
CA ASN A 183 4.66 -7.34 -8.24
C ASN A 183 3.41 -7.56 -9.10
N SER A 184 3.21 -8.78 -9.59
CA SER A 184 2.06 -9.14 -10.41
C SER A 184 0.84 -9.59 -9.62
N THR A 185 0.93 -9.65 -8.27
CA THR A 185 -0.14 -10.17 -7.42
C THR A 185 -1.43 -9.36 -7.56
N TRP A 186 -1.34 -8.03 -7.69
CA TRP A 186 -2.53 -7.19 -7.90
C TRP A 186 -3.26 -7.51 -9.21
N ALA A 187 -2.52 -7.71 -10.31
CA ALA A 187 -3.11 -8.11 -11.56
C ALA A 187 -3.70 -9.53 -11.50
N HIS A 188 -3.05 -10.43 -10.77
CA HIS A 188 -3.51 -11.78 -10.51
C HIS A 188 -4.85 -11.79 -9.75
N GLU A 189 -4.93 -11.09 -8.61
CA GLU A 189 -6.16 -11.06 -7.80
C GLU A 189 -7.30 -10.34 -8.53
N ALA A 190 -7.00 -9.28 -9.30
CA ALA A 190 -8.01 -8.66 -10.15
C ALA A 190 -8.46 -9.59 -11.31
N GLY A 191 -7.60 -10.46 -11.81
CA GLY A 191 -7.99 -11.53 -12.73
C GLY A 191 -9.03 -12.46 -12.12
N HIS A 192 -8.83 -12.88 -10.87
CA HIS A 192 -9.82 -13.66 -10.13
C HIS A 192 -11.11 -12.88 -9.88
N HIS A 193 -11.03 -11.59 -9.57
CA HIS A 193 -12.20 -10.74 -9.45
C HIS A 193 -13.06 -10.75 -10.73
N PHE A 194 -12.42 -10.79 -11.89
CA PHE A 194 -13.07 -10.95 -13.19
C PHE A 194 -13.26 -12.42 -13.59
N SER A 195 -13.32 -13.32 -12.59
CA SER A 195 -13.65 -14.74 -12.72
C SER A 195 -12.64 -15.63 -13.43
N LEU A 196 -11.39 -15.20 -13.60
CA LEU A 196 -10.35 -16.09 -14.14
C LEU A 196 -9.87 -17.08 -13.07
N PRO A 197 -9.78 -18.39 -13.36
CA PRO A 197 -9.16 -19.38 -12.48
C PRO A 197 -7.65 -19.46 -12.73
N HIS A 198 -6.95 -20.25 -11.90
CA HIS A 198 -5.57 -20.60 -12.16
C HIS A 198 -5.45 -21.56 -13.37
N PRO A 199 -4.38 -21.50 -14.19
CA PRO A 199 -4.12 -22.49 -15.21
C PRO A 199 -3.99 -23.92 -14.65
N PHE A 200 -3.51 -24.04 -13.40
CA PHE A 200 -3.39 -25.30 -12.66
C PHE A 200 -4.64 -25.65 -11.84
N PHE A 201 -5.81 -25.14 -12.19
CA PHE A 201 -7.04 -25.39 -11.45
C PHE A 201 -7.29 -26.89 -11.25
N GLY A 202 -7.58 -27.28 -9.99
CA GLY A 202 -7.70 -28.66 -9.55
C GLY A 202 -6.43 -29.23 -8.89
N TRP A 203 -5.27 -28.60 -9.09
CA TRP A 203 -4.00 -29.02 -8.49
C TRP A 203 -3.69 -28.34 -7.16
N GLU A 204 -4.51 -27.42 -6.72
CA GLU A 204 -4.30 -26.66 -5.47
C GLU A 204 -4.10 -27.59 -4.28
N GLY A 205 -2.98 -27.43 -3.58
CA GLY A 205 -2.63 -28.26 -2.42
C GLY A 205 -2.31 -29.72 -2.72
N THR A 206 -2.26 -30.13 -4.00
CA THR A 206 -1.96 -31.51 -4.40
C THR A 206 -0.47 -31.71 -4.62
N ALA A 207 0.14 -32.63 -3.86
CA ALA A 207 1.52 -33.05 -4.09
C ALA A 207 1.56 -34.13 -5.20
N TRP A 208 2.46 -33.96 -6.16
CA TRP A 208 2.61 -34.88 -7.29
C TRP A 208 4.09 -35.05 -7.68
N ASP A 209 4.46 -36.22 -8.16
CA ASP A 209 5.75 -36.44 -8.84
C ASP A 209 5.58 -36.17 -10.34
N PHE A 210 5.90 -34.94 -10.77
CA PHE A 210 5.69 -34.48 -12.13
C PHE A 210 6.49 -35.24 -13.21
N ALA A 211 7.45 -36.10 -12.81
CA ALA A 211 8.13 -37.01 -13.70
C ALA A 211 7.26 -38.21 -14.12
N GLN A 212 6.19 -38.47 -13.37
CA GLN A 212 5.21 -39.49 -13.70
C GLN A 212 4.09 -38.89 -14.56
N PRO A 213 3.47 -39.70 -15.46
CA PRO A 213 2.27 -39.27 -16.17
C PRO A 213 1.18 -38.83 -15.18
N ALA A 214 0.64 -37.63 -15.41
CA ALA A 214 -0.43 -37.10 -14.58
C ALA A 214 -1.67 -38.02 -14.63
N PRO A 215 -2.44 -38.13 -13.52
CA PRO A 215 -3.68 -38.90 -13.53
C PRO A 215 -4.72 -38.23 -14.44
N PRO A 216 -5.80 -38.94 -14.82
CA PRO A 216 -6.85 -38.38 -15.69
C PRO A 216 -7.61 -37.20 -15.04
N SER A 217 -7.63 -37.11 -13.71
CA SER A 217 -8.28 -36.05 -12.96
C SER A 217 -7.59 -35.82 -11.60
N VAL A 218 -7.61 -34.59 -11.12
CA VAL A 218 -7.11 -34.17 -9.80
C VAL A 218 -8.15 -33.25 -9.16
N GLY A 219 -8.46 -33.41 -7.88
CA GLY A 219 -9.47 -32.60 -7.20
C GLY A 219 -10.88 -32.69 -7.82
N GLY A 220 -11.16 -33.73 -8.60
CA GLY A 220 -12.43 -33.86 -9.33
C GLY A 220 -12.45 -33.12 -10.70
N VAL A 221 -11.37 -32.41 -11.05
CA VAL A 221 -11.21 -31.69 -12.32
C VAL A 221 -10.43 -32.56 -13.29
N PRO A 222 -10.83 -32.71 -14.56
CA PRO A 222 -10.03 -33.37 -15.58
C PRO A 222 -8.68 -32.66 -15.74
N VAL A 223 -7.59 -33.44 -15.88
CA VAL A 223 -6.25 -32.87 -16.08
C VAL A 223 -6.10 -32.51 -17.56
N GLU A 224 -5.68 -31.28 -17.81
CA GLU A 224 -5.49 -30.79 -19.18
C GLU A 224 -4.31 -31.48 -19.87
N LYS A 225 -4.47 -31.77 -21.17
CA LYS A 225 -3.49 -32.45 -22.00
C LYS A 225 -2.78 -31.49 -22.92
N MET A 226 -1.53 -31.81 -23.26
CA MET A 226 -0.70 -31.00 -24.16
C MET A 226 -1.22 -30.92 -25.60
N ASP A 227 -2.02 -31.88 -26.02
CA ASP A 227 -2.63 -31.87 -27.34
C ASP A 227 -3.92 -31.03 -27.41
N SER A 228 -4.28 -30.33 -26.35
CA SER A 228 -5.49 -29.51 -26.20
C SER A 228 -6.80 -30.27 -26.47
N SER A 229 -6.80 -31.59 -26.50
CA SER A 229 -7.99 -32.40 -26.85
C SER A 229 -9.11 -32.27 -25.80
N ASN A 230 -8.81 -31.79 -24.60
CA ASN A 230 -9.75 -31.64 -23.51
C ASN A 230 -9.70 -30.27 -22.83
N CYS A 231 -9.03 -29.26 -23.40
CA CYS A 231 -8.85 -27.94 -22.78
C CYS A 231 -10.18 -27.28 -22.35
N PHE A 232 -11.25 -27.45 -23.09
CA PHE A 232 -12.58 -26.87 -22.81
C PHE A 232 -13.31 -27.47 -21.61
N ILE A 233 -12.78 -28.53 -20.98
CA ILE A 233 -13.34 -29.18 -19.78
C ILE A 233 -12.32 -29.41 -18.68
N ALA A 234 -11.05 -29.12 -18.93
CA ALA A 234 -9.91 -29.40 -18.05
C ALA A 234 -9.22 -28.11 -17.62
N GLY A 235 -8.51 -28.15 -16.50
CA GLY A 235 -7.78 -27.00 -15.99
C GLY A 235 -8.65 -25.74 -15.87
N ASP A 236 -8.17 -24.63 -16.38
CA ASP A 236 -8.88 -23.35 -16.40
C ASP A 236 -9.93 -23.22 -17.51
N ARG A 237 -10.03 -24.20 -18.39
CA ARG A 237 -10.92 -24.28 -19.57
C ARG A 237 -10.66 -23.22 -20.65
N PHE A 238 -9.49 -22.60 -20.65
CA PHE A 238 -9.03 -21.75 -21.75
C PHE A 238 -8.07 -22.52 -22.63
N CYS A 239 -8.38 -22.65 -23.92
CA CYS A 239 -7.62 -23.49 -24.83
C CYS A 239 -6.36 -22.80 -25.37
N ASP A 240 -6.16 -21.55 -25.11
CA ASP A 240 -4.97 -20.77 -25.42
C ASP A 240 -4.00 -20.62 -24.24
N THR A 241 -4.32 -21.17 -23.05
CA THR A 241 -3.37 -21.44 -21.99
C THR A 241 -2.69 -22.79 -22.23
N ARG A 242 -1.41 -22.89 -21.86
CA ARG A 242 -0.70 -24.18 -21.83
C ARG A 242 -1.01 -24.86 -20.48
N PRO A 243 -1.16 -26.21 -20.46
CA PRO A 243 -1.32 -26.95 -19.22
C PRO A 243 -0.29 -26.54 -18.16
N ASP A 244 -0.75 -26.38 -16.94
CA ASP A 244 0.09 -26.13 -15.76
C ASP A 244 -0.39 -27.03 -14.62
N TYR A 245 0.55 -27.65 -13.87
CA TYR A 245 0.23 -28.50 -12.74
C TYR A 245 0.94 -28.01 -11.47
N LEU A 246 1.60 -26.81 -11.53
CA LEU A 246 2.44 -26.27 -10.47
C LEU A 246 1.65 -25.29 -9.57
N SER A 247 1.00 -25.81 -8.55
CA SER A 247 0.24 -25.02 -7.57
C SER A 247 1.08 -24.39 -6.46
N TYR A 248 2.36 -24.10 -6.72
CA TYR A 248 3.30 -23.42 -5.81
C TYR A 248 4.18 -22.42 -6.57
N ARG A 249 4.79 -21.48 -5.90
CA ARG A 249 5.68 -20.47 -6.54
C ARG A 249 6.92 -21.12 -7.14
N TRP A 250 7.20 -20.81 -8.41
CA TRP A 250 8.33 -21.38 -9.15
C TRP A 250 9.04 -20.34 -10.03
N THR A 251 10.30 -20.64 -10.38
CA THR A 251 11.15 -19.80 -11.23
C THR A 251 11.05 -20.24 -12.70
N CYS A 252 11.29 -19.29 -13.62
CA CYS A 252 11.34 -19.57 -15.04
C CYS A 252 12.76 -19.73 -15.60
N THR A 253 12.84 -20.41 -16.73
CA THR A 253 13.99 -20.43 -17.62
C THR A 253 14.12 -19.10 -18.39
N PRO A 254 15.24 -18.83 -19.09
CA PRO A 254 15.34 -17.68 -20.00
C PRO A 254 14.25 -17.65 -21.09
N ASP A 255 13.75 -18.81 -21.51
CA ASP A 255 12.67 -18.94 -22.50
C ASP A 255 11.27 -18.73 -21.90
N LYS A 256 11.20 -18.26 -20.64
CA LYS A 256 9.94 -18.02 -19.93
C LYS A 256 9.06 -19.27 -19.77
N GLU A 257 9.68 -20.40 -19.52
CA GLU A 257 9.01 -21.66 -19.18
C GLU A 257 9.40 -22.12 -17.77
N SER A 258 8.60 -23.01 -17.16
CA SER A 258 8.92 -23.58 -15.85
C SER A 258 10.27 -24.31 -15.85
N THR A 259 11.02 -24.23 -14.75
CA THR A 259 12.22 -25.06 -14.56
C THR A 259 11.87 -26.52 -14.33
N VAL A 260 10.62 -26.80 -13.92
CA VAL A 260 10.08 -28.15 -13.66
C VAL A 260 9.54 -28.74 -14.96
N LEU A 261 10.03 -29.92 -15.33
CA LEU A 261 9.47 -30.73 -16.43
C LEU A 261 8.27 -31.51 -15.86
N GLN A 262 7.16 -31.46 -16.54
CA GLN A 262 5.91 -32.13 -16.21
C GLN A 262 5.54 -33.15 -17.28
N THR A 263 4.69 -34.12 -16.95
CA THR A 263 4.24 -35.15 -17.86
C THR A 263 2.72 -35.22 -17.85
N ASP A 264 2.09 -35.06 -19.00
CA ASP A 264 0.64 -35.09 -19.14
C ASP A 264 0.05 -36.52 -19.01
N PRO A 265 -1.29 -36.70 -18.94
CA PRO A 265 -1.92 -38.03 -18.87
C PRO A 265 -1.58 -38.95 -20.03
N ASN A 266 -1.18 -38.40 -21.19
CA ASN A 266 -0.78 -39.19 -22.38
C ASN A 266 0.73 -39.51 -22.39
N GLY A 267 1.49 -39.08 -21.37
CA GLY A 267 2.93 -39.28 -21.27
C GLY A 267 3.76 -38.26 -22.04
N VAL A 268 3.15 -37.15 -22.50
CA VAL A 268 3.86 -36.06 -23.17
C VAL A 268 4.49 -35.15 -22.15
N THR A 269 5.80 -34.92 -22.25
CA THR A 269 6.53 -34.02 -21.38
C THR A 269 6.44 -32.57 -21.83
N PHE A 270 6.30 -31.64 -20.89
CA PHE A 270 6.17 -30.23 -21.18
C PHE A 270 6.68 -29.34 -20.02
N ARG A 271 6.71 -28.03 -20.24
CA ARG A 271 6.96 -26.99 -19.24
C ARG A 271 5.84 -25.98 -19.30
N SER A 272 5.37 -25.52 -18.13
CA SER A 272 4.34 -24.50 -18.04
C SER A 272 4.84 -23.15 -18.57
N ASP A 273 3.94 -22.34 -19.10
CA ASP A 273 4.19 -20.97 -19.53
C ASP A 273 4.31 -20.04 -18.32
N ALA A 274 5.49 -19.48 -18.10
CA ALA A 274 5.77 -18.59 -17.00
C ALA A 274 5.24 -17.16 -17.22
N THR A 275 4.77 -16.82 -18.42
CA THR A 275 4.35 -15.45 -18.74
C THR A 275 2.96 -15.10 -18.21
N LEU A 276 2.19 -16.09 -17.79
CA LEU A 276 0.78 -15.91 -17.41
C LEU A 276 0.64 -15.27 -16.03
N TYR A 277 -0.10 -14.15 -15.93
CA TYR A 277 -0.41 -13.52 -14.64
C TYR A 277 -1.21 -14.46 -13.73
N MET A 278 -2.08 -15.31 -14.26
CA MET A 278 -2.88 -16.25 -13.48
C MET A 278 -2.12 -17.48 -12.99
N GLY A 279 -0.87 -17.69 -13.43
CA GLY A 279 0.02 -18.76 -12.95
C GLY A 279 0.79 -18.35 -11.69
N TYR A 280 1.55 -19.32 -11.13
CA TYR A 280 2.37 -19.10 -9.93
C TYR A 280 3.87 -18.91 -10.24
N ALA A 281 4.23 -18.56 -11.46
CA ALA A 281 5.58 -18.13 -11.77
C ALA A 281 5.96 -16.87 -10.97
N LEU A 282 7.27 -16.68 -10.69
CA LEU A 282 7.73 -15.46 -10.01
C LEU A 282 7.44 -14.22 -10.87
N ASP A 283 7.21 -13.07 -10.22
CA ASP A 283 6.79 -11.82 -10.87
C ASP A 283 7.71 -11.38 -12.04
N ALA A 284 9.02 -11.63 -11.93
CA ALA A 284 9.97 -11.34 -13.01
C ALA A 284 9.75 -12.18 -14.29
N CYS A 285 8.96 -13.25 -14.20
CA CYS A 285 8.63 -14.13 -15.32
C CYS A 285 7.34 -13.72 -16.00
N THR A 286 6.32 -13.31 -15.23
CA THR A 286 4.97 -13.00 -15.70
C THR A 286 4.92 -11.74 -16.57
N GLY A 287 3.91 -11.60 -17.42
CA GLY A 287 3.80 -10.45 -18.31
C GLY A 287 2.54 -10.37 -19.16
N ARG A 288 1.59 -11.32 -19.07
CA ARG A 288 0.40 -11.29 -19.90
C ARG A 288 -0.79 -12.08 -19.37
N PHE A 289 -1.97 -11.72 -19.84
CA PHE A 289 -3.13 -12.60 -19.97
C PHE A 289 -3.20 -13.19 -21.37
N THR A 290 -3.86 -14.32 -21.55
CA THR A 290 -4.15 -14.88 -22.88
C THR A 290 -5.33 -14.15 -23.54
N ASN A 291 -5.56 -14.39 -24.83
CA ASN A 291 -6.69 -13.77 -25.51
C ASN A 291 -8.04 -14.27 -24.97
N GLU A 292 -8.17 -15.56 -24.68
CA GLU A 292 -9.40 -16.12 -24.12
C GLU A 292 -9.64 -15.61 -22.69
N GLN A 293 -8.59 -15.40 -21.88
CA GLN A 293 -8.67 -14.75 -20.57
C GLN A 293 -9.14 -13.29 -20.70
N ILE A 294 -8.59 -12.55 -21.67
CA ILE A 294 -9.01 -11.16 -21.95
C ILE A 294 -10.48 -11.10 -22.36
N GLU A 295 -10.90 -11.98 -23.29
CA GLU A 295 -12.30 -12.07 -23.72
C GLU A 295 -13.24 -12.36 -22.54
N ALA A 296 -12.86 -13.29 -21.65
CA ALA A 296 -13.63 -13.64 -20.46
C ALA A 296 -13.74 -12.46 -19.48
N MET A 297 -12.63 -11.78 -19.16
CA MET A 297 -12.65 -10.61 -18.26
C MET A 297 -13.54 -9.49 -18.81
N ARG A 298 -13.46 -9.20 -20.10
CA ARG A 298 -14.31 -8.19 -20.75
C ARG A 298 -15.78 -8.60 -20.74
N ALA A 299 -16.10 -9.86 -21.00
CA ALA A 299 -17.45 -10.40 -20.90
C ALA A 299 -17.99 -10.31 -19.47
N ASN A 300 -17.17 -10.61 -18.47
CA ASN A 300 -17.52 -10.51 -17.07
C ASN A 300 -17.90 -9.05 -16.69
N LEU A 301 -17.11 -8.08 -17.14
CA LEU A 301 -17.41 -6.66 -16.92
C LEU A 301 -18.75 -6.23 -17.55
N TYR A 302 -19.12 -6.78 -18.69
CA TYR A 302 -20.40 -6.45 -19.34
C TYR A 302 -21.61 -7.18 -18.76
N THR A 303 -21.42 -8.24 -18.00
CA THR A 303 -22.51 -9.07 -17.45
C THR A 303 -22.62 -8.94 -15.94
N GLU A 304 -21.59 -9.30 -15.19
CA GLU A 304 -21.60 -9.31 -13.72
C GLU A 304 -21.30 -7.91 -13.13
N HIS A 305 -20.39 -7.16 -13.77
CA HIS A 305 -19.91 -5.87 -13.28
C HIS A 305 -20.30 -4.68 -14.17
N LEU A 306 -21.44 -4.77 -14.85
CA LEU A 306 -21.91 -3.71 -15.74
C LEU A 306 -22.05 -2.35 -15.01
N SER A 307 -22.38 -2.38 -13.73
CA SER A 307 -22.50 -1.18 -12.90
C SER A 307 -21.16 -0.44 -12.69
N TYR A 308 -20.02 -1.10 -12.90
CA TYR A 308 -18.70 -0.44 -12.87
C TYR A 308 -18.47 0.46 -14.09
N LEU A 309 -19.11 0.15 -15.23
CA LEU A 309 -18.88 0.83 -16.49
C LEU A 309 -19.66 2.12 -16.65
N GLN A 310 -19.60 2.99 -15.62
CA GLN A 310 -20.31 4.29 -15.60
C GLN A 310 -19.58 5.35 -16.43
N ALA A 311 -18.25 5.28 -16.52
CA ALA A 311 -17.44 6.23 -17.27
C ALA A 311 -17.15 5.71 -18.68
N SER A 312 -17.34 6.57 -19.68
CA SER A 312 -17.07 6.27 -21.09
C SER A 312 -15.74 6.83 -21.59
N SER A 313 -15.16 7.79 -20.88
CA SER A 313 -13.90 8.43 -21.19
C SER A 313 -13.23 8.97 -19.93
N PRO A 314 -11.89 9.07 -19.90
CA PRO A 314 -11.21 9.71 -18.78
C PRO A 314 -11.52 11.22 -18.75
N GLU A 315 -11.49 11.78 -17.54
CA GLU A 315 -11.46 13.21 -17.33
C GLU A 315 -10.18 13.83 -17.96
N PRO A 316 -10.10 15.17 -18.09
CA PRO A 316 -8.92 15.82 -18.66
C PRO A 316 -7.62 15.35 -18.00
N ASN A 317 -6.63 15.04 -18.83
CA ASN A 317 -5.32 14.63 -18.36
C ASN A 317 -4.62 15.72 -17.55
N LEU A 318 -3.74 15.30 -16.65
CA LEU A 318 -2.80 16.19 -15.98
C LEU A 318 -1.99 16.99 -17.03
N GLN A 319 -1.86 18.28 -16.80
CA GLN A 319 -0.97 19.14 -17.58
C GLN A 319 0.33 19.33 -16.79
N ASP A 320 1.17 18.30 -16.77
CA ASP A 320 2.46 18.34 -16.08
C ASP A 320 3.67 18.45 -17.03
N ASP A 321 3.44 18.71 -18.33
CA ASP A 321 4.47 18.82 -19.37
C ASP A 321 5.60 19.81 -19.01
N PHE A 322 5.36 20.71 -18.08
CA PHE A 322 6.31 21.71 -17.62
C PHE A 322 6.96 21.39 -16.26
N GLY A 323 6.59 20.28 -15.64
CA GLY A 323 7.03 19.93 -14.30
C GLY A 323 6.40 20.81 -13.21
N ILE A 324 6.65 20.44 -11.95
CA ILE A 324 6.13 21.16 -10.78
C ILE A 324 7.13 22.25 -10.37
N SER A 325 6.68 23.51 -10.34
CA SER A 325 7.48 24.62 -9.84
C SER A 325 7.49 24.64 -8.31
N TYR A 326 8.66 24.49 -7.71
CA TYR A 326 8.85 24.62 -6.26
C TYR A 326 8.83 26.09 -5.85
N VAL A 327 8.15 26.39 -4.74
CA VAL A 327 8.05 27.75 -4.19
C VAL A 327 8.98 27.89 -2.96
N SER A 328 8.90 26.95 -2.01
CA SER A 328 9.71 26.95 -0.78
C SER A 328 9.74 25.55 -0.15
N PRO A 329 10.87 25.16 0.46
CA PRO A 329 12.20 25.79 0.42
C PRO A 329 12.94 25.46 -0.89
N ILE A 330 13.68 26.43 -1.43
CA ILE A 330 14.52 26.30 -2.63
C ILE A 330 15.93 26.82 -2.35
N ASP A 331 16.84 26.64 -3.29
CA ASP A 331 18.20 27.22 -3.31
C ASP A 331 19.02 26.95 -2.04
N SER A 332 18.86 25.77 -1.45
CA SER A 332 19.52 25.37 -0.21
C SER A 332 19.16 26.24 1.01
N ALA A 333 17.94 26.78 1.03
CA ALA A 333 17.43 27.49 2.20
C ALA A 333 17.60 26.67 3.49
N THR A 334 17.75 27.34 4.61
CA THR A 334 17.89 26.69 5.92
C THR A 334 16.58 26.74 6.67
N GLU A 335 16.06 25.58 7.02
CA GLU A 335 14.77 25.40 7.66
C GLU A 335 14.90 24.80 9.09
N GLN A 336 13.94 25.10 9.93
CA GLN A 336 13.80 24.47 11.25
C GLN A 336 13.34 23.01 11.05
N PHE A 337 14.14 22.05 11.51
CA PHE A 337 13.94 20.62 11.20
C PHE A 337 12.58 20.03 11.59
N ASN A 338 11.89 20.59 12.57
CA ASN A 338 10.57 20.17 13.04
C ASN A 338 9.42 21.10 12.59
N ASN A 339 9.68 22.00 11.64
CA ASN A 339 8.70 22.94 11.09
C ASN A 339 9.08 23.35 9.65
N VAL A 340 9.12 22.38 8.75
CA VAL A 340 9.49 22.62 7.34
C VAL A 340 8.23 22.78 6.51
N TRP A 341 7.99 23.96 5.98
CA TRP A 341 6.90 24.22 5.05
C TRP A 341 7.36 23.98 3.61
N LEU A 342 6.78 22.94 3.00
CA LEU A 342 7.00 22.57 1.59
C LEU A 342 5.86 23.15 0.77
N GLN A 343 6.17 24.02 -0.21
CA GLN A 343 5.20 24.74 -1.04
C GLN A 343 5.57 24.64 -2.52
N TRP A 344 4.56 24.48 -3.36
CA TRP A 344 4.71 24.36 -4.82
C TRP A 344 3.58 25.08 -5.55
N ALA A 345 3.75 25.32 -6.86
CA ALA A 345 2.71 25.86 -7.71
C ALA A 345 1.68 24.77 -8.09
N PRO A 346 0.39 25.10 -8.22
CA PRO A 346 -0.61 24.13 -8.62
C PRO A 346 -0.38 23.64 -10.05
N VAL A 347 -0.63 22.35 -10.26
CA VAL A 347 -0.67 21.72 -11.58
C VAL A 347 -2.13 21.67 -12.04
N PRO A 348 -2.46 22.13 -13.24
CA PRO A 348 -3.82 22.04 -13.76
C PRO A 348 -4.33 20.60 -13.79
N ASN A 349 -5.58 20.37 -13.38
CA ASN A 349 -6.25 19.09 -13.25
C ASN A 349 -5.65 18.12 -12.20
N ALA A 350 -4.67 18.56 -11.39
CA ALA A 350 -4.18 17.74 -10.29
C ALA A 350 -5.16 17.77 -9.11
N GLU A 351 -5.53 16.59 -8.64
CA GLU A 351 -6.37 16.39 -7.45
C GLU A 351 -5.54 16.06 -6.21
N PHE A 352 -4.41 15.38 -6.42
CA PHE A 352 -3.53 14.89 -5.37
C PHE A 352 -2.08 15.28 -5.62
N TYR A 353 -1.34 15.51 -4.54
CA TYR A 353 0.09 15.73 -4.56
C TYR A 353 0.78 14.81 -3.55
N LEU A 354 1.70 13.98 -4.01
CA LEU A 354 2.57 13.20 -3.14
C LEU A 354 3.86 13.99 -2.90
N VAL A 355 4.06 14.41 -1.66
CA VAL A 355 5.21 15.20 -1.21
C VAL A 355 6.16 14.29 -0.45
N GLU A 356 7.42 14.26 -0.87
CA GLU A 356 8.45 13.40 -0.30
C GLU A 356 9.70 14.18 0.04
N VAL A 357 10.37 13.80 1.15
CA VAL A 357 11.68 14.34 1.57
C VAL A 357 12.66 13.19 1.76
N SER A 358 13.85 13.33 1.22
CA SER A 358 14.92 12.31 1.23
C SER A 358 16.29 12.94 1.53
N ASN A 359 17.26 12.10 1.90
CA ASN A 359 18.68 12.48 1.98
C ASN A 359 19.42 12.36 0.63
N SER A 360 18.74 11.90 -0.40
CA SER A 360 19.31 11.64 -1.72
C SER A 360 18.38 12.14 -2.82
N PRO A 361 18.90 12.67 -3.92
CA PRO A 361 18.08 13.07 -5.08
C PRO A 361 17.40 11.85 -5.75
N PHE A 362 17.80 10.63 -5.43
CA PHE A 362 17.22 9.38 -5.95
C PHE A 362 16.07 8.85 -5.08
N PHE A 363 15.80 9.46 -3.93
CA PHE A 363 14.72 9.06 -3.00
C PHE A 363 14.77 7.59 -2.57
N SER A 364 15.97 7.02 -2.46
CA SER A 364 16.17 5.65 -1.97
C SER A 364 15.83 5.48 -0.49
N VAL A 365 15.92 6.55 0.30
CA VAL A 365 15.47 6.61 1.70
C VAL A 365 14.61 7.85 1.87
N VAL A 366 13.33 7.65 2.11
CA VAL A 366 12.34 8.72 2.31
C VAL A 366 12.11 8.92 3.81
N PHE A 367 12.33 10.14 4.30
CA PHE A 367 12.10 10.52 5.70
C PHE A 367 10.70 11.03 5.96
N PHE A 368 10.11 11.65 4.96
CA PHE A 368 8.76 12.18 5.02
C PHE A 368 8.07 11.87 3.70
N SER A 369 6.86 11.33 3.78
CA SER A 369 5.98 11.10 2.64
C SER A 369 4.56 11.43 3.07
N LYS A 370 3.88 12.26 2.30
CA LYS A 370 2.48 12.59 2.56
C LYS A 370 1.75 12.88 1.27
N LEU A 371 0.61 12.23 1.11
CA LEU A 371 -0.37 12.57 0.09
C LEU A 371 -1.25 13.70 0.61
N VAL A 372 -1.50 14.71 -0.21
CA VAL A 372 -2.41 15.83 0.10
C VAL A 372 -3.30 16.12 -1.09
N SER A 373 -4.50 16.63 -0.82
CA SER A 373 -5.47 17.10 -1.82
C SER A 373 -5.97 18.49 -1.45
N GLY A 374 -6.39 19.27 -2.44
CA GLY A 374 -6.95 20.61 -2.23
C GLY A 374 -5.98 21.64 -1.66
N THR A 375 -4.66 21.33 -1.62
CA THR A 375 -3.62 22.25 -1.14
C THR A 375 -2.33 22.09 -1.91
N THR A 376 -1.56 23.16 -2.00
CA THR A 376 -0.21 23.19 -2.57
C THR A 376 0.87 23.49 -1.53
N ALA A 377 0.58 23.17 -0.27
CA ALA A 377 1.52 23.33 0.83
C ALA A 377 1.34 22.24 1.88
N VAL A 378 2.44 21.81 2.49
CA VAL A 378 2.43 20.88 3.62
C VAL A 378 3.51 21.23 4.63
N ASN A 379 3.18 21.13 5.91
CA ASN A 379 4.16 21.29 6.99
C ASN A 379 4.66 19.91 7.44
N ALA A 380 5.94 19.66 7.24
CA ALA A 380 6.64 18.48 7.74
C ALA A 380 7.17 18.75 9.15
N THR A 381 6.39 18.36 10.15
CA THR A 381 6.70 18.57 11.58
C THR A 381 7.40 17.38 12.24
N LYS A 382 7.41 16.22 11.60
CA LYS A 382 7.99 14.97 12.11
C LYS A 382 8.75 14.24 11.01
N GLY A 383 9.71 13.42 11.41
CA GLY A 383 10.47 12.58 10.49
C GLY A 383 11.66 13.27 9.81
N ILE A 384 11.71 14.60 9.79
CA ILE A 384 12.80 15.35 9.15
C ILE A 384 14.04 15.36 10.05
N PRO A 385 15.20 14.84 9.59
CA PRO A 385 16.41 14.84 10.39
C PRO A 385 17.01 16.24 10.53
N ASN A 386 17.60 16.51 11.70
CA ASN A 386 18.28 17.77 11.98
C ASN A 386 19.69 17.82 11.41
N ASN A 387 20.18 19.01 11.09
CA ASN A 387 21.55 19.31 10.61
C ASN A 387 21.94 18.48 9.38
N ARG A 388 21.07 18.46 8.37
CA ARG A 388 21.24 17.71 7.12
C ARG A 388 20.93 18.57 5.90
N THR A 389 21.56 18.26 4.78
CA THR A 389 21.09 18.65 3.45
C THR A 389 20.10 17.61 2.98
N LEU A 390 18.94 18.06 2.54
CA LEU A 390 17.80 17.23 2.15
C LEU A 390 17.30 17.64 0.78
N TYR A 391 16.65 16.70 0.13
CA TYR A 391 15.99 16.84 -1.16
C TYR A 391 14.50 16.63 -0.97
N TRP A 392 13.68 17.40 -1.67
CA TRP A 392 12.26 17.16 -1.68
C TRP A 392 11.69 17.24 -3.09
N ARG A 393 10.64 16.48 -3.30
CA ARG A 393 9.90 16.47 -4.56
C ARG A 393 8.41 16.40 -4.31
N VAL A 394 7.67 16.80 -5.32
CA VAL A 394 6.22 16.65 -5.41
C VAL A 394 5.89 15.90 -6.70
N ARG A 395 4.96 14.98 -6.61
CA ARG A 395 4.37 14.30 -7.77
C ARG A 395 2.88 14.59 -7.78
N ALA A 396 2.37 15.08 -8.91
CA ALA A 396 0.95 15.38 -9.09
C ALA A 396 0.22 14.16 -9.67
N PHE A 397 -1.00 13.95 -9.21
CA PHE A 397 -1.90 12.88 -9.68
C PHE A 397 -3.32 13.42 -9.82
N SER A 398 -4.11 12.78 -10.68
CA SER A 398 -5.57 12.88 -10.67
C SER A 398 -6.19 11.51 -10.42
N SER A 399 -7.49 11.44 -10.28
CA SER A 399 -8.21 10.16 -10.19
C SER A 399 -8.02 9.28 -11.42
N TRP A 400 -7.67 9.87 -12.56
CA TRP A 400 -7.48 9.20 -13.84
C TRP A 400 -6.02 9.00 -14.25
N ASP A 401 -5.15 9.96 -13.91
CA ASP A 401 -3.73 9.91 -14.21
C ASP A 401 -2.94 9.47 -12.99
N LEU A 402 -2.76 8.15 -12.89
CA LEU A 402 -2.12 7.46 -11.77
C LEU A 402 -0.61 7.25 -11.99
N CYS A 403 -0.15 7.42 -13.25
CA CYS A 403 1.25 7.31 -13.65
C CYS A 403 1.82 8.71 -13.86
N THR A 404 2.66 9.18 -12.96
CA THR A 404 3.38 10.43 -13.19
C THR A 404 4.57 10.19 -14.12
N PRO A 405 4.79 11.04 -15.13
CA PRO A 405 5.98 10.96 -15.97
C PRO A 405 7.26 10.98 -15.14
N THR A 406 8.21 10.12 -15.49
CA THR A 406 9.52 10.03 -14.83
C THR A 406 10.42 11.24 -15.11
N THR A 407 10.01 12.13 -15.99
CA THR A 407 10.70 13.39 -16.33
C THR A 407 10.42 14.52 -15.33
N ALA A 408 10.14 14.15 -14.08
CA ALA A 408 9.97 15.12 -13.00
C ALA A 408 11.16 16.08 -12.94
N GLN A 409 10.88 17.36 -12.72
CA GLN A 409 11.86 18.39 -12.40
C GLN A 409 12.84 17.89 -11.33
N ALA A 410 14.12 18.28 -11.43
CA ALA A 410 15.11 17.94 -10.41
C ALA A 410 14.59 18.35 -9.01
N PRO A 411 14.77 17.49 -7.99
CA PRO A 411 14.25 17.78 -6.66
C PRO A 411 14.86 19.05 -6.09
N ALA A 412 14.08 19.83 -5.37
CA ALA A 412 14.57 21.01 -4.69
C ALA A 412 15.40 20.62 -3.45
N ILE A 413 16.32 21.49 -3.07
CA ILE A 413 17.30 21.25 -2.02
C ILE A 413 17.08 22.26 -0.88
N PHE A 414 17.13 21.78 0.36
CA PHE A 414 17.16 22.61 1.55
C PHE A 414 18.07 22.00 2.62
N ARG A 415 18.34 22.79 3.65
CA ARG A 415 19.14 22.37 4.80
C ARG A 415 18.30 22.48 6.05
N THR A 416 18.49 21.56 6.99
CA THR A 416 17.87 21.63 8.29
C THR A 416 18.88 21.98 9.35
N ARG A 417 18.44 22.78 10.30
CA ARG A 417 19.16 23.06 11.54
C ARG A 417 18.19 23.07 12.71
N ASN A 418 18.71 22.87 13.89
CA ASN A 418 18.03 23.28 15.10
C ASN A 418 18.25 24.80 15.22
N LEU A 419 17.36 25.55 14.60
CA LEU A 419 17.29 26.97 14.83
C LEU A 419 16.74 27.13 16.24
N SER A 420 17.64 27.08 17.25
CA SER A 420 17.25 27.46 18.59
C SER A 420 16.83 28.92 18.52
N SER A 421 15.56 29.12 18.73
CA SER A 421 14.79 30.33 18.44
C SER A 421 15.33 31.64 19.05
N THR A 422 16.26 31.56 19.99
CA THR A 422 16.87 32.72 20.62
C THR A 422 17.92 33.43 19.78
N ASN A 423 18.63 32.72 18.89
CA ASN A 423 19.78 33.32 18.19
C ASN A 423 19.45 33.97 16.84
N GLU A 424 18.32 33.66 16.22
CA GLU A 424 17.97 34.23 14.91
C GLU A 424 17.21 35.55 15.04
N LEU A 425 16.27 35.66 15.95
CA LEU A 425 15.63 36.93 16.24
C LEU A 425 16.64 37.94 16.80
N GLU A 426 17.62 37.49 17.60
CA GLU A 426 18.71 38.34 18.09
C GLU A 426 19.67 38.79 17.00
N ARG A 427 19.81 38.06 15.88
CA ARG A 427 20.60 38.47 14.71
C ARG A 427 19.86 39.42 13.76
N LEU A 428 18.52 39.30 13.72
CA LEU A 428 17.67 40.10 12.85
C LEU A 428 17.24 41.41 13.49
N ALA A 429 17.23 41.45 14.82
CA ALA A 429 16.79 42.61 15.59
C ALA A 429 17.56 42.74 16.92
N GLU A 430 18.04 43.92 17.22
CA GLU A 430 18.50 44.26 18.57
C GLU A 430 17.28 44.49 19.45
N ILE A 431 17.08 43.63 20.47
CA ILE A 431 15.87 43.64 21.30
C ILE A 431 16.22 43.91 22.75
N THR A 432 15.72 45.02 23.28
CA THR A 432 15.92 45.41 24.67
C THR A 432 14.58 45.59 25.39
N LEU A 433 14.56 45.23 26.67
CA LEU A 433 13.41 45.34 27.55
C LEU A 433 13.81 46.22 28.75
N ALA A 434 13.28 47.43 28.81
CA ALA A 434 13.70 48.40 29.83
C ALA A 434 12.55 49.30 30.31
N PRO A 435 12.53 49.66 31.61
CA PRO A 435 13.40 49.17 32.66
C PRO A 435 13.07 47.71 33.06
N ASN A 436 14.09 46.95 33.44
CA ASN A 436 13.92 45.59 33.96
C ASN A 436 15.02 45.32 35.02
N PRO A 437 14.70 45.23 36.32
CA PRO A 437 13.35 45.19 36.93
C PRO A 437 12.55 46.48 36.76
N VAL A 438 11.20 46.35 36.84
CA VAL A 438 10.24 47.46 36.79
C VAL A 438 9.22 47.35 37.92
N ASN A 439 8.82 48.51 38.50
CA ASN A 439 7.77 48.52 39.51
C ASN A 439 6.40 48.24 38.89
N SER A 440 5.53 47.55 39.64
CA SER A 440 4.15 47.31 39.23
C SER A 440 3.45 48.63 38.89
N GLY A 441 2.81 48.67 37.73
CA GLY A 441 2.15 49.88 37.24
C GLY A 441 3.06 50.90 36.53
N ALA A 442 4.38 50.76 36.61
CA ALA A 442 5.29 51.65 35.87
C ALA A 442 5.39 51.25 34.41
N PRO A 443 5.58 52.21 33.48
CA PRO A 443 5.69 51.90 32.04
C PRO A 443 6.95 51.09 31.75
N MET A 444 6.79 50.05 30.95
CA MET A 444 7.88 49.24 30.45
C MET A 444 7.85 49.23 28.93
N VAL A 445 9.01 49.36 28.31
CA VAL A 445 9.15 49.46 26.87
C VAL A 445 10.01 48.30 26.35
N LEU A 446 9.48 47.60 25.37
CA LEU A 446 10.22 46.70 24.50
C LEU A 446 10.67 47.51 23.29
N SER A 447 11.98 47.68 23.15
CA SER A 447 12.59 48.34 21.98
C SER A 447 13.15 47.27 21.05
N ILE A 448 12.81 47.36 19.78
CA ILE A 448 13.21 46.43 18.73
C ILE A 448 13.78 47.25 17.57
N ASN A 449 15.08 47.13 17.32
CA ASN A 449 15.69 47.67 16.09
C ASN A 449 15.80 46.50 15.09
N SER A 450 14.97 46.49 14.05
CA SER A 450 14.90 45.42 13.08
C SER A 450 15.45 45.85 11.72
N SER A 451 16.14 44.92 11.04
CA SER A 451 16.56 45.11 9.66
C SER A 451 15.47 44.84 8.63
N GLU A 452 14.40 44.15 9.06
CA GLU A 452 13.31 43.65 8.20
C GLU A 452 11.93 43.90 8.83
N SER A 453 10.89 43.80 7.99
CA SER A 453 9.51 43.83 8.47
C SER A 453 9.11 42.46 9.04
N LEU A 454 8.56 42.46 10.26
CA LEU A 454 8.19 41.23 10.98
C LEU A 454 6.74 41.31 11.49
N ASP A 455 5.96 40.25 11.31
CA ASP A 455 4.70 40.03 12.02
C ASP A 455 5.01 39.41 13.37
N LEU A 456 4.77 40.17 14.45
CA LEU A 456 5.18 39.83 15.81
C LEU A 456 3.96 39.50 16.68
N LEU A 457 3.96 38.32 17.26
CA LEU A 457 3.09 37.96 18.38
C LEU A 457 3.90 38.11 19.67
N LEU A 458 3.51 39.08 20.51
CA LEU A 458 4.05 39.29 21.84
C LEU A 458 3.12 38.67 22.88
N THR A 459 3.67 37.83 23.77
CA THR A 459 2.93 37.29 24.91
C THR A 459 3.71 37.51 26.22
N VAL A 460 3.00 37.74 27.30
CA VAL A 460 3.57 37.78 28.66
C VAL A 460 2.91 36.68 29.48
N SER A 461 3.70 35.78 30.03
CA SER A 461 3.24 34.71 30.93
C SER A 461 3.92 34.75 32.28
N ASP A 462 3.23 34.34 33.34
CA ASP A 462 3.81 34.15 34.66
C ASP A 462 4.70 32.88 34.73
N ALA A 463 5.33 32.66 35.89
CA ALA A 463 6.21 31.51 36.10
C ALA A 463 5.51 30.15 36.02
N SER A 464 4.17 30.11 36.11
CA SER A 464 3.37 28.88 35.89
C SER A 464 2.98 28.64 34.43
N GLY A 465 3.30 29.59 33.54
CA GLY A 465 2.94 29.55 32.13
C GLY A 465 1.55 30.12 31.82
N ARG A 466 0.86 30.72 32.81
CA ARG A 466 -0.43 31.39 32.62
C ARG A 466 -0.23 32.65 31.79
N LEU A 467 -0.99 32.81 30.72
CA LEU A 467 -0.97 34.01 29.87
C LEU A 467 -1.56 35.22 30.61
N CYS A 468 -0.77 36.29 30.73
CA CYS A 468 -1.15 37.53 31.39
C CYS A 468 -1.43 38.66 30.37
N HIS A 469 -0.72 38.71 29.27
CA HIS A 469 -0.92 39.68 28.19
C HIS A 469 -0.57 39.11 26.84
N GLN A 470 -1.28 39.52 25.78
CA GLN A 470 -1.00 39.16 24.39
C GLN A 470 -1.28 40.36 23.49
N ASN A 471 -0.35 40.63 22.57
CA ASN A 471 -0.50 41.61 21.52
C ASN A 471 0.12 41.12 20.21
N ARG A 472 -0.56 41.32 19.06
CA ARG A 472 -0.01 41.06 17.75
C ARG A 472 0.17 42.39 17.03
N THR A 473 1.37 42.61 16.53
CA THR A 473 1.75 43.88 15.92
C THR A 473 2.74 43.66 14.79
N PHE A 474 2.88 44.64 13.92
CA PHE A 474 3.83 44.65 12.82
C PHE A 474 5.05 45.49 13.20
N ILE A 475 6.25 44.92 13.02
CA ILE A 475 7.53 45.59 13.23
C ILE A 475 8.06 46.01 11.85
N TYR A 476 8.51 47.24 11.74
CA TYR A 476 9.08 47.80 10.53
C TYR A 476 10.60 47.88 10.63
N PRO A 477 11.34 47.96 9.52
CA PRO A 477 12.78 48.20 9.56
C PRO A 477 13.11 49.49 10.33
N GLY A 478 14.13 49.41 11.19
CA GLY A 478 14.52 50.51 12.09
C GLY A 478 14.00 50.32 13.52
N ASP A 479 13.91 51.41 14.27
CA ASP A 479 13.55 51.41 15.69
C ASP A 479 12.03 51.33 15.89
N ASN A 480 11.60 50.31 16.62
CA ASN A 480 10.21 50.10 17.03
C ASN A 480 10.14 50.08 18.58
N ARG A 481 9.09 50.68 19.14
CA ARG A 481 8.85 50.70 20.59
C ARG A 481 7.45 50.21 20.90
N LEU A 482 7.37 49.20 21.75
CA LEU A 482 6.11 48.60 22.20
C LEU A 482 6.00 48.74 23.71
N GLU A 483 4.94 49.34 24.19
CA GLU A 483 4.66 49.39 25.63
C GLU A 483 4.03 48.06 26.07
N ILE A 484 4.54 47.52 27.18
CA ILE A 484 3.99 46.33 27.82
C ILE A 484 3.27 46.82 29.12
N PRO A 485 1.95 46.58 29.21
CA PRO A 485 1.20 47.02 30.38
C PRO A 485 1.61 46.18 31.61
N THR A 486 2.11 46.85 32.65
CA THR A 486 2.53 46.20 33.90
C THR A 486 1.50 46.35 35.05
N TYR A 487 0.46 47.17 34.86
CA TYR A 487 -0.54 47.48 35.90
C TYR A 487 -1.42 46.31 36.34
N GLN A 488 -1.41 45.21 35.55
CA GLN A 488 -2.11 43.96 35.88
C GLN A 488 -1.16 42.86 36.36
N LEU A 489 0.14 43.17 36.47
CA LEU A 489 1.15 42.20 36.86
C LEU A 489 1.53 42.42 38.35
N GLU A 490 1.38 41.37 39.14
CA GLU A 490 1.84 41.34 40.53
C GLU A 490 3.36 41.24 40.59
N ALA A 491 3.97 41.56 41.74
CA ALA A 491 5.41 41.38 41.93
C ALA A 491 5.80 39.91 41.71
N GLY A 492 6.75 39.67 40.82
CA GLY A 492 7.15 38.31 40.45
C GLY A 492 7.98 38.21 39.17
N PHE A 493 8.23 36.99 38.75
CA PHE A 493 8.94 36.68 37.51
C PHE A 493 7.94 36.39 36.40
N TYR A 494 8.18 36.97 35.24
CA TYR A 494 7.40 36.78 34.01
C TYR A 494 8.31 36.48 32.82
N PHE A 495 7.73 35.88 31.79
CA PHE A 495 8.39 35.63 30.50
C PHE A 495 7.68 36.43 29.42
N VAL A 496 8.43 37.28 28.75
CA VAL A 496 8.00 38.02 27.55
C VAL A 496 8.46 37.21 26.37
N THR A 497 7.52 36.60 25.66
CA THR A 497 7.79 35.78 24.47
C THR A 497 7.44 36.58 23.22
N LEU A 498 8.39 36.69 22.32
CA LEU A 498 8.27 37.33 21.02
C LEU A 498 8.31 36.23 19.94
N GLN A 499 7.23 36.06 19.24
CA GLN A 499 7.11 35.03 18.22
C GLN A 499 6.87 35.66 16.85
N THR A 500 7.65 35.24 15.86
CA THR A 500 7.53 35.62 14.44
C THR A 500 7.56 34.38 13.57
N THR A 501 7.38 34.53 12.27
CA THR A 501 7.60 33.44 11.29
C THR A 501 9.05 32.96 11.25
N GLN A 502 10.00 33.75 11.74
CA GLN A 502 11.44 33.47 11.72
C GLN A 502 11.98 32.89 13.03
N GLY A 503 11.16 32.87 14.10
CA GLY A 503 11.56 32.27 15.38
C GLY A 503 10.82 32.85 16.59
N THR A 504 11.25 32.39 17.76
CA THR A 504 10.70 32.82 19.06
C THR A 504 11.85 33.25 19.96
N LEU A 505 11.74 34.42 20.57
CA LEU A 505 12.67 34.94 21.58
C LEU A 505 11.93 35.05 22.92
N VAL A 506 12.57 34.65 24.01
CA VAL A 506 12.04 34.79 25.35
C VAL A 506 12.95 35.68 26.19
N LYS A 507 12.41 36.77 26.74
CA LYS A 507 13.10 37.65 27.70
C LYS A 507 12.46 37.50 29.07
N ARG A 508 13.27 37.44 30.10
CA ARG A 508 12.78 37.46 31.50
C ARG A 508 12.43 38.87 31.90
N LEU A 509 11.27 39.03 32.52
CA LEU A 509 10.78 40.26 33.12
C LEU A 509 10.65 40.08 34.63
N VAL A 510 11.08 41.06 35.38
CA VAL A 510 10.96 41.09 36.82
C VAL A 510 10.10 42.29 37.21
N ILE A 511 8.95 42.01 37.85
CA ILE A 511 8.08 43.04 38.46
C ILE A 511 8.41 43.14 39.95
N THR A 512 8.66 44.34 40.38
CA THR A 512 8.88 44.65 41.80
C THR A 512 7.68 45.42 42.38
N GLN A 513 7.60 45.49 43.70
CA GLN A 513 6.54 46.26 44.38
C GLN A 513 6.74 47.75 44.19
#